data_3ec64dee6e546b435f35fc84cab91652
#
_entry.id   3ec64dee6e546b435f35fc84cab91652
#
_cell.length_a   1.000
_cell.length_b   1.000
_cell.length_c   1.000
_cell.angle_alpha   90.00
_cell.angle_beta   90.00
_cell.angle_gamma   90.00
#
_symmetry.space_group_name_H-M   'P 1'
#
loop_
_entity.id
_entity.type
_entity.pdbx_description
1 polymer ?
#
loop_
_entity_poly.entity_id
_entity_poly.type
_entity_poly.pdbx_seq_one_letter_code
_entity_poly.pdbx_strand_id
1 'polypeptide(L)'
;MVSSGSQGSGKEIVTSVEYPTVSAMLVLPENPSPGQAFRILTTGDENLRKAQVLVSGPSGNLESLKNKTVEELPYWRIDDFAGSTEGKYRATLIEDKKIILSQEFKISTGETAPPTGMIWKTRHGWDSSMEAIYSAWINALFHDSDEHSSWSALHEVTQNKNQNFLYNYLSQGEDDAKGKNEVIMQPDCADNPFCLRAYFAWKLGLPFGYHECDRGYIGHNPKAGRWITNESLSSKTNRVLAFNSFLRRVIDGVHSGTARTALDDENSDYYPVSLERKALRPGTVFADPYGHTLILVGWISQTKDHPGLLLSVDAQPDGTVGIKRFWKGNFLFNTSEVIGEPGFKAFRPITLNEGVAKLVQNKSLTASSGYAPFSLQQRKMKTEVFYQIMERLINPKPLDPETALLDLIEALHEQLMVRVTSVANGEVYLKSHPGEIIPMPSSATGIFLAGGQWENFSTPNRDLRLLIAIDAVRDFPDLVIRTPQDFNISGQVSPEQIKKKLQSILDQKVSELSISYTRSDGSLQKLTVGEILRRRDAFEMAYNPNDGIEIRWGAPENSDERATCHRHVSSYQLETMRSVRVWFHKRLHPPT
;
A
#
# COMPACT_ATOMS: atom_id res chain seq x y z
N MET A 1 -36.69 10.71 -50.07
CA MET A 1 -36.37 9.44 -49.43
C MET A 1 -35.18 9.69 -48.56
N VAL A 2 -35.39 9.82 -47.25
CA VAL A 2 -34.35 10.04 -46.25
C VAL A 2 -34.16 8.71 -45.51
N SER A 3 -32.99 8.11 -45.65
CA SER A 3 -32.65 6.89 -44.93
C SER A 3 -32.06 7.23 -43.56
N SER A 4 -32.75 6.86 -42.51
CA SER A 4 -32.32 6.95 -41.14
C SER A 4 -31.30 5.85 -40.84
N GLY A 5 -30.05 6.24 -40.58
CA GLY A 5 -29.03 5.36 -40.08
C GLY A 5 -29.15 5.21 -38.57
N SER A 6 -29.42 3.99 -38.08
CA SER A 6 -29.38 3.63 -36.67
C SER A 6 -27.92 3.57 -36.18
N GLN A 7 -27.58 4.41 -35.21
CA GLN A 7 -26.35 4.26 -34.45
C GLN A 7 -26.51 3.07 -33.49
N GLY A 8 -25.84 1.98 -33.78
CA GLY A 8 -25.66 0.87 -32.87
C GLY A 8 -24.69 1.26 -31.76
N SER A 9 -25.14 1.23 -30.50
CA SER A 9 -24.30 1.31 -29.32
C SER A 9 -23.45 0.04 -29.25
N GLY A 10 -22.17 0.15 -29.62
CA GLY A 10 -21.21 -0.93 -29.41
C GLY A 10 -21.03 -1.17 -27.91
N LYS A 11 -21.60 -2.26 -27.40
CA LYS A 11 -21.13 -2.86 -26.16
C LYS A 11 -19.69 -3.33 -26.43
N GLU A 12 -18.70 -2.66 -25.88
CA GLU A 12 -17.37 -3.25 -25.72
C GLU A 12 -17.54 -4.49 -24.85
N ILE A 13 -17.42 -5.64 -25.47
CA ILE A 13 -17.27 -6.92 -24.78
C ILE A 13 -15.88 -6.88 -24.17
N VAL A 14 -15.79 -6.55 -22.89
CA VAL A 14 -14.57 -6.79 -22.10
C VAL A 14 -14.44 -8.31 -22.02
N THR A 15 -13.68 -8.89 -22.93
CA THR A 15 -13.24 -10.28 -22.83
C THR A 15 -12.33 -10.34 -21.61
N SER A 16 -12.81 -11.00 -20.55
CA SER A 16 -11.97 -11.32 -19.39
C SER A 16 -10.78 -12.16 -19.88
N VAL A 17 -9.59 -11.59 -19.77
CA VAL A 17 -8.36 -12.33 -20.07
C VAL A 17 -8.22 -13.39 -18.98
N GLU A 18 -8.24 -14.67 -19.34
CA GLU A 18 -7.96 -15.75 -18.39
C GLU A 18 -6.47 -15.72 -18.04
N TYR A 19 -6.19 -15.38 -16.78
CA TYR A 19 -4.85 -15.51 -16.21
C TYR A 19 -4.63 -16.95 -15.76
N PRO A 20 -3.54 -17.60 -16.17
CA PRO A 20 -3.20 -18.91 -15.63
C PRO A 20 -2.96 -18.80 -14.14
N THR A 21 -3.54 -19.69 -13.38
CA THR A 21 -3.25 -19.82 -11.96
C THR A 21 -1.81 -20.32 -11.80
N VAL A 22 -1.03 -19.59 -11.02
CA VAL A 22 0.34 -20.00 -10.69
C VAL A 22 0.30 -20.79 -9.39
N SER A 23 0.40 -22.12 -9.50
CA SER A 23 0.63 -22.97 -8.34
C SER A 23 2.13 -23.02 -8.04
N ALA A 24 2.50 -22.68 -6.81
CA ALA A 24 3.88 -22.69 -6.35
C ALA A 24 3.99 -23.34 -4.97
N MET A 25 5.16 -23.85 -4.66
CA MET A 25 5.46 -24.48 -3.37
C MET A 25 6.82 -23.99 -2.85
N LEU A 26 6.91 -23.80 -1.53
CA LEU A 26 8.15 -23.43 -0.87
C LEU A 26 8.28 -24.20 0.45
N VAL A 27 9.40 -24.86 0.64
CA VAL A 27 9.78 -25.53 1.91
C VAL A 27 10.51 -24.54 2.79
N LEU A 28 10.15 -24.47 4.06
CA LEU A 28 10.60 -23.47 5.03
C LEU A 28 11.15 -24.12 6.32
N PRO A 29 12.45 -24.12 6.55
CA PRO A 29 13.52 -23.63 5.66
C PRO A 29 13.70 -24.53 4.42
N GLU A 30 14.38 -24.04 3.39
CA GLU A 30 14.62 -24.77 2.12
C GLU A 30 15.26 -26.14 2.32
N ASN A 31 16.21 -26.22 3.25
CA ASN A 31 16.89 -27.46 3.67
C ASN A 31 16.79 -27.60 5.19
N PRO A 32 15.73 -28.22 5.73
CA PRO A 32 15.59 -28.43 7.15
C PRO A 32 16.73 -29.31 7.69
N SER A 33 17.18 -29.06 8.92
CA SER A 33 18.11 -29.94 9.60
C SER A 33 17.39 -31.18 10.19
N PRO A 34 18.06 -32.31 10.39
CA PRO A 34 17.46 -33.45 11.06
C PRO A 34 16.87 -33.08 12.41
N GLY A 35 15.61 -33.47 12.66
CA GLY A 35 14.86 -33.12 13.87
C GLY A 35 14.27 -31.71 13.88
N GLN A 36 14.58 -30.85 12.92
CA GLN A 36 14.00 -29.50 12.82
C GLN A 36 12.60 -29.58 12.22
N ALA A 37 11.62 -28.98 12.91
CA ALA A 37 10.30 -28.76 12.32
C ALA A 37 10.38 -27.85 11.07
N PHE A 38 9.53 -28.12 10.10
CA PHE A 38 9.50 -27.36 8.85
C PHE A 38 8.06 -27.10 8.41
N ARG A 39 7.92 -26.17 7.50
CA ARG A 39 6.61 -25.80 6.93
C ARG A 39 6.66 -25.91 5.42
N ILE A 40 5.50 -26.13 4.83
CA ILE A 40 5.34 -26.09 3.37
C ILE A 40 4.28 -25.04 3.06
N LEU A 41 4.69 -24.00 2.37
CA LEU A 41 3.78 -23.01 1.79
C LEU A 41 3.41 -23.45 0.39
N THR A 42 2.12 -23.38 0.07
CA THR A 42 1.60 -23.58 -1.30
C THR A 42 0.73 -22.39 -1.70
N THR A 43 0.80 -21.99 -2.96
CA THR A 43 -0.09 -21.02 -3.59
C THR A 43 -0.88 -21.70 -4.70
N GLY A 44 -2.03 -21.14 -5.07
CA GLY A 44 -2.88 -21.72 -6.09
C GLY A 44 -4.09 -20.85 -6.41
N ASP A 45 -5.22 -21.50 -6.69
CA ASP A 45 -6.51 -20.89 -6.94
C ASP A 45 -7.51 -21.15 -5.78
N GLU A 46 -8.76 -20.82 -6.00
CA GLU A 46 -9.85 -21.03 -5.03
C GLU A 46 -10.06 -22.48 -4.58
N ASN A 47 -9.54 -23.45 -5.34
CA ASN A 47 -9.63 -24.87 -5.00
C ASN A 47 -8.57 -25.29 -3.99
N LEU A 48 -7.58 -24.45 -3.70
CA LEU A 48 -6.51 -24.75 -2.73
C LEU A 48 -7.04 -25.16 -1.35
N ARG A 49 -8.24 -24.69 -0.97
CA ARG A 49 -8.94 -25.10 0.26
C ARG A 49 -9.25 -26.60 0.32
N LYS A 50 -9.44 -27.25 -0.84
CA LYS A 50 -9.73 -28.68 -0.95
C LYS A 50 -8.47 -29.52 -1.13
N ALA A 51 -7.35 -28.88 -1.44
CA ALA A 51 -6.09 -29.54 -1.68
C ALA A 51 -5.45 -30.02 -0.36
N GLN A 52 -4.60 -31.03 -0.47
CA GLN A 52 -3.81 -31.59 0.64
C GLN A 52 -2.34 -31.59 0.28
N VAL A 53 -1.49 -31.29 1.25
CA VAL A 53 -0.05 -31.43 1.11
C VAL A 53 0.37 -32.76 1.74
N LEU A 54 0.94 -33.64 0.93
CA LEU A 54 1.53 -34.91 1.36
C LEU A 54 3.04 -34.81 1.26
N VAL A 55 3.72 -35.26 2.33
CA VAL A 55 5.18 -35.35 2.36
C VAL A 55 5.57 -36.81 2.49
N SER A 56 6.33 -37.32 1.53
CA SER A 56 6.89 -38.67 1.55
C SER A 56 8.40 -38.63 1.71
N GLY A 57 8.96 -39.53 2.51
CA GLY A 57 10.38 -39.59 2.80
C GLY A 57 10.85 -41.02 3.10
N PRO A 58 12.12 -41.21 3.50
CA PRO A 58 12.72 -42.54 3.73
C PRO A 58 11.97 -43.40 4.75
N SER A 59 11.35 -42.80 5.74
CA SER A 59 10.62 -43.49 6.82
C SER A 59 9.10 -43.55 6.55
N GLY A 60 8.64 -43.24 5.36
CA GLY A 60 7.22 -43.19 5.00
C GLY A 60 6.67 -41.77 4.86
N ASN A 61 5.34 -41.65 4.95
CA ASN A 61 4.67 -40.36 4.84
C ASN A 61 4.68 -39.62 6.18
N LEU A 62 4.86 -38.31 6.11
CA LEU A 62 4.70 -37.40 7.24
C LEU A 62 3.29 -36.77 7.22
N GLU A 63 2.67 -36.70 8.40
CA GLU A 63 1.38 -36.03 8.55
C GLU A 63 1.57 -34.56 8.90
N SER A 64 0.72 -33.70 8.31
CA SER A 64 0.66 -32.29 8.69
C SER A 64 0.09 -32.15 10.08
N LEU A 65 0.81 -31.47 10.97
CA LEU A 65 0.40 -31.22 12.35
C LEU A 65 -0.70 -30.16 12.44
N LYS A 66 -0.62 -29.17 11.59
CA LYS A 66 -1.52 -28.02 11.53
C LYS A 66 -1.45 -27.41 10.15
N ASN A 67 -2.56 -26.85 9.70
CA ASN A 67 -2.55 -26.01 8.49
C ASN A 67 -3.34 -24.71 8.71
N LYS A 68 -3.01 -23.70 7.90
CA LYS A 68 -3.76 -22.47 7.73
C LYS A 68 -3.96 -22.25 6.24
N THR A 69 -5.18 -21.98 5.82
CA THR A 69 -5.53 -21.70 4.42
C THR A 69 -6.21 -20.35 4.34
N VAL A 70 -5.80 -19.51 3.38
CA VAL A 70 -6.45 -18.25 3.03
C VAL A 70 -7.23 -18.46 1.74
N GLU A 71 -8.54 -18.20 1.82
CA GLU A 71 -9.52 -18.45 0.76
C GLU A 71 -9.85 -17.20 -0.07
N GLU A 72 -9.01 -16.18 0.03
CA GLU A 72 -9.06 -14.91 -0.71
C GLU A 72 -7.80 -14.77 -1.57
N LEU A 73 -7.83 -13.90 -2.58
CA LEU A 73 -6.66 -13.58 -3.38
C LEU A 73 -5.58 -12.84 -2.55
N PRO A 74 -4.34 -13.32 -2.54
CA PRO A 74 -3.80 -14.52 -3.17
C PRO A 74 -4.18 -15.77 -2.35
N TYR A 75 -4.65 -16.81 -3.02
CA TYR A 75 -4.93 -18.09 -2.34
C TYR A 75 -3.61 -18.72 -1.92
N TRP A 76 -3.46 -19.02 -0.63
CA TRP A 76 -2.29 -19.70 -0.10
C TRP A 76 -2.63 -20.60 1.08
N ARG A 77 -1.79 -21.60 1.28
CA ARG A 77 -1.89 -22.56 2.38
C ARG A 77 -0.51 -22.83 2.94
N ILE A 78 -0.41 -22.95 4.26
CA ILE A 78 0.79 -23.36 4.96
C ILE A 78 0.48 -24.58 5.83
N ASP A 79 1.30 -25.62 5.72
CA ASP A 79 1.22 -26.85 6.49
C ASP A 79 2.47 -27.00 7.34
N ASP A 80 2.29 -27.29 8.63
CA ASP A 80 3.37 -27.50 9.61
C ASP A 80 3.68 -29.00 9.72
N PHE A 81 4.96 -29.36 9.69
CA PHE A 81 5.45 -30.74 9.85
C PHE A 81 6.43 -30.84 11.00
N ALA A 82 6.40 -31.98 11.70
CA ALA A 82 7.43 -32.32 12.68
C ALA A 82 8.79 -32.51 12.00
N GLY A 83 9.84 -32.34 12.78
CA GLY A 83 11.19 -32.68 12.34
C GLY A 83 11.31 -34.17 12.01
N SER A 84 12.13 -34.51 11.03
CA SER A 84 12.32 -35.87 10.55
C SER A 84 13.79 -36.19 10.37
N THR A 85 14.09 -37.41 9.94
CA THR A 85 15.47 -37.95 9.77
C THR A 85 16.10 -37.37 8.51
N GLU A 86 17.42 -37.43 8.44
CA GLU A 86 18.17 -37.08 7.23
C GLU A 86 17.70 -37.90 6.02
N GLY A 87 17.55 -37.27 4.86
CA GLY A 87 17.14 -37.96 3.64
C GLY A 87 16.54 -37.07 2.57
N LYS A 88 16.14 -37.68 1.47
CA LYS A 88 15.38 -37.04 0.38
C LYS A 88 13.89 -37.17 0.66
N TYR A 89 13.17 -36.09 0.51
CA TYR A 89 11.74 -35.98 0.73
C TYR A 89 11.08 -35.40 -0.51
N ARG A 90 9.81 -35.71 -0.69
CA ARG A 90 8.96 -35.16 -1.75
C ARG A 90 7.69 -34.60 -1.11
N ALA A 91 7.45 -33.32 -1.30
CA ALA A 91 6.19 -32.68 -1.00
C ALA A 91 5.31 -32.68 -2.25
N THR A 92 4.03 -33.00 -2.10
CA THR A 92 3.09 -33.11 -3.21
C THR A 92 1.78 -32.44 -2.81
N LEU A 93 1.33 -31.49 -3.61
CA LEU A 93 -0.01 -30.87 -3.50
C LEU A 93 -0.98 -31.70 -4.33
N ILE A 94 -2.02 -32.19 -3.69
CA ILE A 94 -3.04 -33.07 -4.31
C ILE A 94 -4.43 -32.44 -4.13
N GLU A 95 -5.16 -32.34 -5.21
CA GLU A 95 -6.57 -31.95 -5.26
C GLU A 95 -7.36 -33.04 -5.99
N ASP A 96 -8.46 -33.52 -5.39
CA ASP A 96 -9.34 -34.55 -5.97
C ASP A 96 -8.58 -35.76 -6.55
N LYS A 97 -7.54 -36.22 -5.83
CA LYS A 97 -6.61 -37.32 -6.24
C LYS A 97 -5.68 -36.96 -7.42
N LYS A 98 -5.71 -35.73 -7.92
CA LYS A 98 -4.83 -35.26 -8.98
C LYS A 98 -3.64 -34.51 -8.35
N ILE A 99 -2.44 -34.85 -8.79
CA ILE A 99 -1.23 -34.09 -8.40
C ILE A 99 -1.24 -32.77 -9.16
N ILE A 100 -1.25 -31.67 -8.41
CA ILE A 100 -1.16 -30.31 -8.93
C ILE A 100 0.31 -29.88 -9.03
N LEU A 101 1.09 -30.15 -7.97
CA LEU A 101 2.48 -29.74 -7.88
C LEU A 101 3.26 -30.74 -7.04
N SER A 102 4.52 -30.96 -7.35
CA SER A 102 5.43 -31.79 -6.56
C SER A 102 6.82 -31.16 -6.53
N GLN A 103 7.42 -31.11 -5.34
CA GLN A 103 8.76 -30.59 -5.11
C GLN A 103 9.59 -31.56 -4.28
N GLU A 104 10.82 -31.83 -4.72
CA GLU A 104 11.80 -32.57 -3.91
C GLU A 104 12.60 -31.61 -3.04
N PHE A 105 12.90 -32.02 -1.82
CA PHE A 105 13.77 -31.31 -0.90
C PHE A 105 14.60 -32.30 -0.08
N LYS A 106 15.61 -31.80 0.63
CA LYS A 106 16.50 -32.62 1.43
C LYS A 106 16.49 -32.15 2.88
N ILE A 107 16.33 -33.09 3.80
CA ILE A 107 16.66 -32.88 5.21
C ILE A 107 18.11 -33.30 5.40
N SER A 108 18.98 -32.35 5.77
CA SER A 108 20.41 -32.63 5.94
C SER A 108 21.05 -31.61 6.88
N THR A 109 22.13 -32.05 7.54
CA THR A 109 23.05 -31.13 8.21
C THR A 109 23.81 -30.33 7.17
N GLY A 110 23.28 -29.16 6.76
CA GLY A 110 23.89 -28.32 5.75
C GLY A 110 24.83 -27.29 6.35
N GLU A 111 26.04 -27.20 5.85
CA GLU A 111 26.88 -26.02 6.05
C GLU A 111 26.44 -24.93 5.07
N THR A 112 25.84 -23.86 5.57
CA THR A 112 25.73 -22.62 4.82
C THR A 112 27.00 -21.80 5.03
N ALA A 113 27.99 -22.02 4.18
CA ALA A 113 29.17 -21.14 4.19
C ALA A 113 28.71 -19.70 3.93
N PRO A 114 29.11 -18.73 4.75
CA PRO A 114 28.75 -17.34 4.53
C PRO A 114 29.35 -16.87 3.20
N PRO A 115 28.60 -16.14 2.35
CA PRO A 115 29.17 -15.52 1.19
C PRO A 115 30.17 -14.43 1.63
N THR A 116 31.37 -14.47 1.07
CA THR A 116 32.38 -13.44 1.30
C THR A 116 32.30 -12.40 0.17
N GLY A 117 32.17 -11.13 0.55
CA GLY A 117 32.39 -10.01 -0.36
C GLY A 117 31.18 -9.38 -1.04
N MET A 118 29.98 -9.98 -0.96
CA MET A 118 28.73 -9.38 -1.46
C MET A 118 27.64 -9.32 -0.38
N ILE A 119 26.57 -8.56 -0.59
CA ILE A 119 25.48 -8.45 0.41
C ILE A 119 24.82 -9.82 0.61
N TRP A 120 24.36 -10.45 -0.47
CA TRP A 120 24.00 -11.86 -0.49
C TRP A 120 24.22 -12.46 -1.88
N LYS A 121 24.40 -13.75 -1.93
CA LYS A 121 24.53 -14.50 -3.17
C LYS A 121 23.17 -14.78 -3.77
N THR A 122 22.99 -14.42 -5.04
CA THR A 122 21.83 -14.80 -5.83
C THR A 122 21.88 -16.30 -6.18
N ARG A 123 20.77 -17.01 -5.93
CA ARG A 123 20.61 -18.45 -6.20
C ARG A 123 19.56 -18.75 -7.26
N HIS A 124 18.48 -17.98 -7.26
CA HIS A 124 17.32 -18.13 -8.14
C HIS A 124 16.96 -16.77 -8.76
N GLY A 125 16.30 -16.78 -9.92
CA GLY A 125 15.68 -15.59 -10.50
C GLY A 125 14.24 -15.40 -10.01
N TRP A 126 13.66 -14.23 -10.26
CA TRP A 126 12.23 -14.02 -10.08
C TRP A 126 11.48 -14.64 -11.25
N ASP A 127 10.80 -15.74 -11.00
CA ASP A 127 9.81 -16.33 -11.89
C ASP A 127 8.39 -16.09 -11.36
N SER A 128 7.39 -16.56 -12.10
CA SER A 128 5.98 -16.42 -11.70
C SER A 128 5.66 -17.12 -10.38
N SER A 129 6.37 -18.22 -10.05
CA SER A 129 6.22 -18.93 -8.79
C SER A 129 6.70 -18.10 -7.61
N MET A 130 7.88 -17.47 -7.74
CA MET A 130 8.42 -16.58 -6.72
C MET A 130 7.57 -15.30 -6.54
N GLU A 131 6.98 -14.79 -7.62
CA GLU A 131 6.02 -13.68 -7.53
C GLU A 131 4.72 -14.08 -6.80
N ALA A 132 4.21 -15.30 -7.03
CA ALA A 132 3.05 -15.81 -6.30
C ALA A 132 3.36 -16.01 -4.81
N ILE A 133 4.53 -16.56 -4.47
CA ILE A 133 4.99 -16.72 -3.09
C ILE A 133 5.22 -15.36 -2.40
N TYR A 134 5.79 -14.38 -3.11
CA TYR A 134 5.95 -13.02 -2.62
C TYR A 134 4.59 -12.39 -2.28
N SER A 135 3.62 -12.53 -3.18
CA SER A 135 2.26 -12.03 -2.97
C SER A 135 1.60 -12.70 -1.75
N ALA A 136 1.77 -14.01 -1.58
CA ALA A 136 1.28 -14.74 -0.41
C ALA A 136 1.97 -14.28 0.89
N TRP A 137 3.29 -14.00 0.83
CA TRP A 137 4.05 -13.51 1.98
C TRP A 137 3.61 -12.12 2.41
N ILE A 138 3.45 -11.19 1.45
CA ILE A 138 2.92 -9.84 1.74
C ILE A 138 1.53 -9.95 2.38
N ASN A 139 0.65 -10.79 1.83
CA ASN A 139 -0.68 -10.98 2.42
C ASN A 139 -0.57 -11.55 3.84
N ALA A 140 0.24 -12.57 4.07
CA ALA A 140 0.38 -13.22 5.37
C ALA A 140 0.87 -12.26 6.47
N LEU A 141 1.74 -11.32 6.14
CA LEU A 141 2.26 -10.31 7.09
C LEU A 141 1.14 -9.43 7.69
N PHE A 142 0.06 -9.20 6.96
CA PHE A 142 -0.98 -8.24 7.34
C PHE A 142 -2.38 -8.86 7.45
N HIS A 143 -2.57 -10.13 7.05
CA HIS A 143 -3.88 -10.77 6.91
C HIS A 143 -4.70 -10.83 8.21
N ASP A 144 -4.06 -11.12 9.33
CA ASP A 144 -4.74 -11.23 10.64
C ASP A 144 -4.75 -9.89 11.40
N SER A 145 -4.35 -8.81 10.77
CA SER A 145 -4.32 -7.48 11.37
C SER A 145 -5.64 -6.76 11.15
N ASP A 146 -6.06 -6.00 12.15
CA ASP A 146 -7.19 -5.07 12.02
C ASP A 146 -6.90 -4.01 10.96
N GLU A 147 -7.92 -3.55 10.25
CA GLU A 147 -7.79 -2.49 9.23
C GLU A 147 -7.28 -1.14 9.78
N HIS A 148 -7.28 -0.98 11.11
CA HIS A 148 -6.74 0.19 11.81
C HIS A 148 -5.35 -0.04 12.39
N SER A 149 -4.76 -1.23 12.18
CA SER A 149 -3.46 -1.59 12.74
C SER A 149 -2.36 -0.68 12.22
N SER A 150 -1.46 -0.30 13.14
CA SER A 150 -0.25 0.44 12.84
C SER A 150 0.93 -0.04 13.72
N TRP A 151 2.14 0.17 13.23
CA TRP A 151 3.38 -0.23 13.89
C TRP A 151 4.36 0.95 13.87
N SER A 152 5.21 1.05 14.91
CA SER A 152 6.20 2.13 14.97
C SER A 152 7.32 1.98 13.93
N ALA A 153 7.48 0.77 13.38
CA ALA A 153 8.45 0.48 12.34
C ALA A 153 8.08 -0.78 11.55
N LEU A 154 8.53 -0.87 10.30
CA LEU A 154 8.24 -2.02 9.43
C LEU A 154 8.82 -3.34 9.97
N HIS A 155 9.96 -3.30 10.66
CA HIS A 155 10.55 -4.52 11.23
C HIS A 155 9.70 -5.14 12.36
N GLU A 156 8.84 -4.38 13.04
CA GLU A 156 7.89 -4.94 14.01
C GLU A 156 6.88 -5.90 13.34
N VAL A 157 6.52 -5.62 12.08
CA VAL A 157 5.67 -6.51 11.27
C VAL A 157 6.40 -7.82 10.95
N THR A 158 7.66 -7.73 10.49
CA THR A 158 8.44 -8.93 10.13
C THR A 158 8.92 -9.73 11.34
N GLN A 159 8.95 -9.13 12.53
CA GLN A 159 9.23 -9.79 13.81
C GLN A 159 8.06 -10.62 14.34
N ASN A 160 6.87 -10.50 13.75
CA ASN A 160 5.72 -11.33 14.14
C ASN A 160 5.82 -12.74 13.52
N LYS A 161 6.33 -13.69 14.30
CA LYS A 161 6.52 -15.09 13.87
C LYS A 161 5.24 -15.81 13.43
N ASN A 162 4.06 -15.34 13.85
CA ASN A 162 2.79 -15.96 13.49
C ASN A 162 2.32 -15.52 12.08
N GLN A 163 2.74 -14.33 11.63
CA GLN A 163 2.37 -13.74 10.35
C GLN A 163 3.52 -13.86 9.33
N ASN A 164 4.78 -13.69 9.78
CA ASN A 164 5.94 -13.82 8.91
C ASN A 164 6.38 -15.28 8.77
N PHE A 165 6.00 -15.96 7.70
CA PHE A 165 6.47 -17.33 7.48
C PHE A 165 7.96 -17.45 7.10
N LEU A 166 8.66 -16.32 6.84
CA LEU A 166 10.11 -16.25 6.68
C LEU A 166 10.84 -15.85 7.96
N TYR A 167 10.14 -15.84 9.12
CA TYR A 167 10.72 -15.50 10.41
C TYR A 167 11.93 -16.39 10.72
N ASN A 168 13.08 -15.77 10.98
CA ASN A 168 14.37 -16.45 11.24
C ASN A 168 14.75 -17.53 10.21
N TYR A 169 14.33 -17.33 8.94
CA TYR A 169 14.60 -18.27 7.84
C TYR A 169 16.09 -18.54 7.63
N LEU A 170 16.96 -17.59 7.91
CA LEU A 170 18.42 -17.72 7.80
C LEU A 170 19.07 -18.28 9.09
N SER A 171 18.29 -18.57 10.11
CA SER A 171 18.74 -19.13 11.40
C SER A 171 19.81 -18.29 12.11
N GLN A 172 19.75 -16.95 11.99
CA GLN A 172 20.71 -16.01 12.61
C GLN A 172 20.09 -15.14 13.71
N GLY A 173 18.83 -15.39 14.08
CA GLY A 173 18.07 -14.53 14.98
C GLY A 173 17.80 -13.16 14.39
N GLU A 174 17.73 -13.09 13.06
CA GLU A 174 17.63 -11.85 12.30
C GLU A 174 16.28 -11.14 12.45
N ASP A 175 15.25 -11.85 12.92
CA ASP A 175 13.92 -11.29 13.18
C ASP A 175 13.57 -11.30 14.66
N ASP A 176 14.50 -11.69 15.54
CA ASP A 176 14.26 -11.67 16.99
C ASP A 176 14.27 -10.21 17.49
N ALA A 177 13.14 -9.75 18.03
CA ALA A 177 13.02 -8.40 18.58
C ALA A 177 14.06 -8.16 19.68
N LYS A 178 14.77 -7.03 19.58
CA LYS A 178 15.90 -6.68 20.47
C LYS A 178 17.05 -7.68 20.41
N GLY A 179 17.13 -8.49 19.36
CA GLY A 179 18.23 -9.39 19.09
C GLY A 179 19.52 -8.63 18.80
N LYS A 180 20.67 -9.25 19.08
CA LYS A 180 21.99 -8.63 18.80
C LYS A 180 22.21 -8.32 17.32
N ASN A 181 21.52 -9.03 16.45
CA ASN A 181 21.65 -8.97 14.99
C ASN A 181 20.27 -8.82 14.31
N GLU A 182 19.38 -7.98 14.85
CA GLU A 182 18.06 -7.80 14.25
C GLU A 182 18.11 -6.99 12.95
N VAL A 183 17.19 -7.29 12.03
CA VAL A 183 16.93 -6.46 10.85
C VAL A 183 16.17 -5.21 11.27
N ILE A 184 16.67 -4.05 10.86
CA ILE A 184 16.05 -2.75 11.14
C ILE A 184 15.50 -2.16 9.85
N MET A 185 14.19 -1.90 9.83
CA MET A 185 13.48 -1.29 8.70
C MET A 185 12.57 -0.16 9.20
N GLN A 186 12.93 1.06 8.86
CA GLN A 186 12.18 2.28 9.15
C GLN A 186 12.06 3.12 7.86
N PRO A 187 11.34 2.60 6.85
CA PRO A 187 11.17 3.29 5.58
C PRO A 187 10.19 4.45 5.69
N ASP A 188 10.26 5.37 4.71
CA ASP A 188 9.13 6.21 4.33
C ASP A 188 8.21 5.49 3.32
N CYS A 189 7.23 6.21 2.75
CA CYS A 189 6.26 5.62 1.84
C CYS A 189 6.88 5.05 0.55
N ALA A 190 7.91 5.70 0.02
CA ALA A 190 8.55 5.28 -1.23
C ALA A 190 9.47 4.06 -1.02
N ASP A 191 10.11 3.99 0.14
CA ASP A 191 11.08 2.97 0.49
C ASP A 191 10.40 1.67 0.95
N ASN A 192 9.21 1.78 1.55
CA ASN A 192 8.48 0.66 2.15
C ASN A 192 8.34 -0.55 1.19
N PRO A 193 7.88 -0.39 -0.05
CA PRO A 193 7.81 -1.51 -1.00
C PRO A 193 9.19 -2.12 -1.30
N PHE A 194 10.22 -1.30 -1.41
CA PHE A 194 11.59 -1.76 -1.68
C PHE A 194 12.19 -2.51 -0.49
N CYS A 195 11.94 -2.06 0.75
CA CYS A 195 12.38 -2.76 1.96
C CYS A 195 11.75 -4.15 2.05
N LEU A 196 10.43 -4.28 1.80
CA LEU A 196 9.74 -5.56 1.77
C LEU A 196 10.29 -6.47 0.65
N ARG A 197 10.48 -5.93 -0.56
CA ARG A 197 11.02 -6.68 -1.69
C ARG A 197 12.46 -7.14 -1.45
N ALA A 198 13.30 -6.28 -0.89
CA ALA A 198 14.69 -6.60 -0.55
C ALA A 198 14.78 -7.65 0.55
N TYR A 199 13.95 -7.54 1.61
CA TYR A 199 13.89 -8.52 2.68
C TYR A 199 13.54 -9.92 2.16
N PHE A 200 12.47 -10.03 1.36
CA PHE A 200 12.06 -11.28 0.76
C PHE A 200 13.16 -11.87 -0.15
N ALA A 201 13.75 -11.03 -1.00
CA ALA A 201 14.84 -11.42 -1.89
C ALA A 201 16.07 -11.92 -1.13
N TRP A 202 16.44 -11.23 -0.06
CA TRP A 202 17.56 -11.62 0.79
C TRP A 202 17.34 -12.97 1.47
N LYS A 203 16.13 -13.18 2.04
CA LYS A 203 15.78 -14.45 2.69
C LYS A 203 15.88 -15.63 1.72
N LEU A 204 15.40 -15.48 0.50
CA LEU A 204 15.31 -16.57 -0.48
C LEU A 204 16.48 -16.61 -1.49
N GLY A 205 17.45 -15.69 -1.38
CA GLY A 205 18.58 -15.64 -2.31
C GLY A 205 18.16 -15.26 -3.72
N LEU A 206 17.18 -14.34 -3.87
CA LEU A 206 16.75 -13.81 -5.16
C LEU A 206 17.57 -12.57 -5.53
N PRO A 207 17.68 -12.21 -6.81
CA PRO A 207 18.29 -10.96 -7.21
C PRO A 207 17.42 -9.79 -6.77
N PHE A 208 18.06 -8.74 -6.30
CA PHE A 208 17.41 -7.48 -5.97
C PHE A 208 18.23 -6.32 -6.54
N GLY A 209 17.54 -5.32 -7.02
CA GLY A 209 18.15 -4.08 -7.48
C GLY A 209 17.16 -2.95 -7.48
N TYR A 210 17.67 -1.74 -7.44
CA TYR A 210 16.91 -0.50 -7.57
C TYR A 210 17.70 0.51 -8.39
N HIS A 211 16.99 1.43 -9.04
CA HIS A 211 17.60 2.55 -9.75
C HIS A 211 17.57 3.81 -8.89
N GLU A 212 18.70 4.50 -8.84
CA GLU A 212 18.69 5.91 -8.48
C GLU A 212 17.94 6.67 -9.59
N CYS A 213 16.85 7.33 -9.24
CA CYS A 213 16.04 8.08 -10.21
C CYS A 213 16.23 9.59 -10.02
N ASP A 214 16.06 10.38 -11.08
CA ASP A 214 15.81 11.81 -10.92
C ASP A 214 14.36 12.06 -10.45
N ARG A 215 14.06 13.27 -10.01
CA ARG A 215 12.72 13.60 -9.53
C ARG A 215 11.73 13.97 -10.63
N GLY A 216 12.21 14.13 -11.87
CA GLY A 216 11.42 14.67 -12.97
C GLY A 216 10.95 16.11 -12.72
N TYR A 217 10.19 16.64 -13.67
CA TYR A 217 9.47 17.91 -13.57
C TYR A 217 8.30 17.87 -14.56
N ILE A 218 7.41 18.86 -14.56
CA ILE A 218 6.26 18.88 -15.46
C ILE A 218 6.71 18.75 -16.92
N GLY A 219 6.11 17.80 -17.63
CA GLY A 219 6.48 17.44 -19.00
C GLY A 219 7.68 16.50 -19.12
N HIS A 220 8.34 16.15 -18.02
CA HIS A 220 9.47 15.22 -17.99
C HIS A 220 9.31 14.25 -16.84
N ASN A 221 8.97 13.00 -17.16
CA ASN A 221 8.85 11.94 -16.18
C ASN A 221 10.19 11.68 -15.49
N PRO A 222 10.18 11.26 -14.20
CA PRO A 222 11.36 10.73 -13.56
C PRO A 222 12.02 9.64 -14.40
N LYS A 223 13.35 9.63 -14.47
CA LYS A 223 14.12 8.64 -15.24
C LYS A 223 14.97 7.79 -14.34
N ALA A 224 14.98 6.49 -14.62
CA ALA A 224 15.90 5.54 -14.02
C ALA A 224 17.34 5.84 -14.43
N GLY A 225 18.23 5.93 -13.45
CA GLY A 225 19.65 6.17 -13.60
C GLY A 225 20.49 4.92 -13.32
N ARG A 226 21.42 5.03 -12.37
CA ARG A 226 22.31 3.93 -12.00
C ARG A 226 21.56 2.80 -11.30
N TRP A 227 21.76 1.56 -11.77
CA TRP A 227 21.22 0.36 -11.14
C TRP A 227 22.15 -0.17 -10.05
N ILE A 228 21.66 -0.31 -8.84
CA ILE A 228 22.37 -0.82 -7.67
C ILE A 228 21.75 -2.15 -7.26
N THR A 229 22.58 -3.18 -7.09
CA THR A 229 22.12 -4.54 -6.82
C THR A 229 22.68 -5.11 -5.52
N ASN A 230 22.11 -6.23 -5.07
CA ASN A 230 22.58 -7.04 -3.95
C ASN A 230 23.99 -7.66 -4.17
N GLU A 231 24.50 -7.67 -5.38
CA GLU A 231 25.86 -8.15 -5.69
C GLU A 231 26.93 -7.08 -5.41
N SER A 232 26.51 -5.87 -4.97
CA SER A 232 27.42 -4.85 -4.52
C SER A 232 28.32 -5.36 -3.40
N LEU A 233 29.59 -4.91 -3.40
CA LEU A 233 30.56 -5.32 -2.38
C LEU A 233 30.13 -4.87 -0.97
N SER A 234 30.33 -5.74 0.01
CA SER A 234 30.16 -5.45 1.44
C SER A 234 31.44 -5.75 2.19
N SER A 235 31.86 -4.81 3.04
CA SER A 235 32.96 -5.00 3.99
C SER A 235 32.51 -5.69 5.29
N LYS A 236 31.21 -5.92 5.47
CA LYS A 236 30.66 -6.53 6.68
C LYS A 236 30.75 -8.05 6.59
N THR A 237 31.27 -8.69 7.62
CA THR A 237 31.33 -10.15 7.76
C THR A 237 30.00 -10.74 8.26
N ASN A 238 29.26 -9.98 9.07
CA ASN A 238 27.94 -10.37 9.53
C ASN A 238 26.89 -10.08 8.45
N ARG A 239 26.13 -11.10 8.06
CA ARG A 239 25.14 -11.05 6.95
C ARG A 239 23.99 -10.10 7.25
N VAL A 240 23.51 -10.04 8.50
CA VAL A 240 22.42 -9.15 8.91
C VAL A 240 22.89 -7.69 8.91
N LEU A 241 24.10 -7.42 9.41
CA LEU A 241 24.69 -6.09 9.38
C LEU A 241 25.00 -5.63 7.93
N ALA A 242 25.38 -6.58 7.05
CA ALA A 242 25.54 -6.28 5.63
C ALA A 242 24.20 -5.88 5.00
N PHE A 243 23.16 -6.64 5.27
CA PHE A 243 21.80 -6.37 4.81
C PHE A 243 21.26 -5.02 5.35
N ASN A 244 21.37 -4.76 6.66
CA ASN A 244 20.97 -3.48 7.26
C ASN A 244 21.71 -2.28 6.62
N SER A 245 23.01 -2.45 6.30
CA SER A 245 23.79 -1.40 5.61
C SER A 245 23.33 -1.21 4.17
N PHE A 246 22.89 -2.26 3.51
CA PHE A 246 22.33 -2.20 2.17
C PHE A 246 20.95 -1.53 2.19
N LEU A 247 20.06 -1.90 3.12
CA LEU A 247 18.74 -1.27 3.25
C LEU A 247 18.84 0.24 3.47
N ARG A 248 19.77 0.71 4.29
CA ARG A 248 20.00 2.16 4.43
C ARG A 248 20.32 2.83 3.09
N ARG A 249 21.13 2.18 2.23
CA ARG A 249 21.42 2.72 0.88
C ARG A 249 20.18 2.68 -0.03
N VAL A 250 19.31 1.68 0.12
CA VAL A 250 18.02 1.64 -0.59
C VAL A 250 17.16 2.84 -0.18
N ILE A 251 17.00 3.05 1.13
CA ILE A 251 16.23 4.17 1.71
C ILE A 251 16.80 5.53 1.25
N ASP A 252 18.12 5.69 1.25
CA ASP A 252 18.76 6.93 0.81
C ASP A 252 18.65 7.15 -0.72
N GLY A 253 18.48 6.08 -1.51
CA GLY A 253 18.55 6.13 -2.98
C GLY A 253 17.20 6.11 -3.70
N VAL A 254 16.13 5.69 -3.00
CA VAL A 254 14.78 5.60 -3.55
C VAL A 254 13.97 6.83 -3.14
N HIS A 255 13.02 7.23 -3.93
CA HIS A 255 12.04 8.28 -3.61
C HIS A 255 10.76 8.11 -4.44
N SER A 256 9.73 8.89 -4.15
CA SER A 256 8.42 8.76 -4.81
C SER A 256 8.44 8.88 -6.35
N GLY A 257 9.46 9.54 -6.93
CA GLY A 257 9.68 9.59 -8.38
C GLY A 257 9.97 8.21 -8.99
N THR A 258 10.65 7.32 -8.25
CA THR A 258 10.97 5.96 -8.71
C THR A 258 9.72 5.18 -9.13
N ALA A 259 8.61 5.37 -8.42
CA ALA A 259 7.34 4.74 -8.77
C ALA A 259 6.55 5.49 -9.86
N ARG A 260 7.02 6.64 -10.35
CA ARG A 260 6.34 7.49 -11.34
C ARG A 260 7.11 7.67 -12.65
N THR A 261 8.06 6.80 -12.94
CA THR A 261 8.74 6.74 -14.25
C THR A 261 7.74 6.52 -15.38
N ALA A 262 8.14 6.78 -16.62
CA ALA A 262 7.29 6.54 -17.79
C ALA A 262 6.79 5.08 -17.82
N LEU A 263 5.49 4.89 -18.12
CA LEU A 263 4.85 3.57 -18.05
C LEU A 263 5.45 2.53 -19.02
N ASP A 264 6.07 2.97 -20.09
CA ASP A 264 6.73 2.12 -21.10
C ASP A 264 8.25 2.04 -20.95
N ASP A 265 8.82 2.64 -19.91
CA ASP A 265 10.25 2.55 -19.63
C ASP A 265 10.62 1.13 -19.15
N GLU A 266 11.34 0.38 -19.99
CA GLU A 266 11.77 -0.99 -19.69
C GLU A 266 12.99 -1.07 -18.75
N ASN A 267 13.60 0.06 -18.41
CA ASN A 267 14.70 0.17 -17.44
C ASN A 267 14.23 0.57 -16.05
N SER A 268 12.94 0.80 -15.86
CA SER A 268 12.39 1.15 -14.54
C SER A 268 12.21 -0.07 -13.64
N ASP A 269 12.24 0.15 -12.32
CA ASP A 269 12.04 -0.89 -11.30
C ASP A 269 10.59 -1.39 -11.27
N TYR A 270 9.66 -0.63 -11.84
CA TYR A 270 8.25 -0.93 -11.89
C TYR A 270 7.72 -0.98 -13.33
N TYR A 271 6.60 -1.66 -13.50
CA TYR A 271 5.82 -1.60 -14.73
C TYR A 271 4.32 -1.50 -14.42
N PRO A 272 3.52 -0.82 -15.26
CA PRO A 272 2.09 -0.65 -15.02
C PRO A 272 1.34 -1.96 -15.28
N VAL A 273 0.29 -2.18 -14.47
CA VAL A 273 -0.58 -3.36 -14.56
C VAL A 273 -2.01 -2.97 -14.91
N SER A 274 -2.81 -3.93 -15.39
CA SER A 274 -4.24 -3.72 -15.63
C SER A 274 -5.02 -3.55 -14.33
N LEU A 275 -6.16 -2.81 -14.40
CA LEU A 275 -7.10 -2.71 -13.30
C LEU A 275 -8.01 -3.94 -13.30
N GLU A 276 -7.45 -5.06 -12.83
CA GLU A 276 -8.13 -6.35 -12.70
C GLU A 276 -7.74 -7.02 -11.38
N ARG A 277 -8.67 -7.69 -10.74
CA ARG A 277 -8.45 -8.26 -9.39
C ARG A 277 -7.23 -9.18 -9.32
N LYS A 278 -6.98 -10.00 -10.36
CA LYS A 278 -5.82 -10.90 -10.42
C LYS A 278 -4.49 -10.19 -10.69
N ALA A 279 -4.51 -9.00 -11.30
CA ALA A 279 -3.31 -8.19 -11.52
C ALA A 279 -2.96 -7.33 -10.29
N LEU A 280 -3.99 -6.85 -9.57
CA LEU A 280 -3.85 -6.04 -8.34
C LEU A 280 -3.70 -6.94 -7.11
N ARG A 281 -2.63 -7.74 -7.09
CA ARG A 281 -2.33 -8.68 -6.01
C ARG A 281 -1.48 -8.03 -4.91
N PRO A 282 -1.44 -8.57 -3.68
CA PRO A 282 -0.52 -8.12 -2.65
C PRO A 282 0.91 -8.04 -3.17
N GLY A 283 1.61 -6.95 -2.82
CA GLY A 283 2.90 -6.60 -3.41
C GLY A 283 2.83 -5.64 -4.60
N THR A 284 1.64 -5.38 -5.18
CA THR A 284 1.41 -4.32 -6.16
C THR A 284 1.52 -2.95 -5.49
N VAL A 285 2.19 -2.02 -6.13
CA VAL A 285 2.43 -0.67 -5.63
C VAL A 285 1.48 0.31 -6.29
N PHE A 286 0.90 1.21 -5.52
CA PHE A 286 0.17 2.35 -6.04
C PHE A 286 1.03 3.60 -5.91
N ALA A 287 1.33 4.24 -7.03
CA ALA A 287 2.01 5.52 -7.09
C ALA A 287 0.97 6.65 -7.14
N ASP A 288 0.89 7.42 -6.07
CA ASP A 288 0.09 8.64 -6.00
C ASP A 288 0.70 9.72 -6.91
N PRO A 289 -0.10 10.53 -7.63
CA PRO A 289 0.41 11.57 -8.51
C PRO A 289 1.21 12.67 -7.78
N TYR A 290 1.02 12.80 -6.47
CA TYR A 290 1.59 13.86 -5.65
C TYR A 290 2.71 13.40 -4.72
N GLY A 291 3.24 12.19 -4.92
CA GLY A 291 4.47 11.74 -4.27
C GLY A 291 4.25 10.79 -3.09
N HIS A 292 3.06 10.23 -2.92
CA HIS A 292 2.84 9.16 -1.95
C HIS A 292 2.85 7.79 -2.62
N THR A 293 3.23 6.76 -1.87
CA THR A 293 3.32 5.39 -2.37
C THR A 293 2.68 4.44 -1.36
N LEU A 294 1.84 3.53 -1.84
CA LEU A 294 1.20 2.48 -1.05
C LEU A 294 1.51 1.12 -1.67
N ILE A 295 1.57 0.08 -0.84
CA ILE A 295 1.70 -1.30 -1.30
C ILE A 295 0.45 -2.10 -0.94
N LEU A 296 -0.17 -2.78 -1.90
CA LEU A 296 -1.34 -3.63 -1.66
C LEU A 296 -0.97 -4.82 -0.79
N VAL A 297 -1.83 -5.14 0.18
CA VAL A 297 -1.60 -6.24 1.13
C VAL A 297 -2.72 -7.27 1.15
N GLY A 298 -3.91 -6.94 0.65
CA GLY A 298 -5.00 -7.93 0.63
C GLY A 298 -6.29 -7.42 0.04
N TRP A 299 -7.16 -8.38 -0.25
CA TRP A 299 -8.54 -8.19 -0.61
C TRP A 299 -9.42 -8.80 0.45
N ILE A 300 -10.54 -8.17 0.75
CA ILE A 300 -11.65 -8.74 1.52
C ILE A 300 -12.84 -8.75 0.58
N SER A 301 -13.38 -9.93 0.31
CA SER A 301 -14.48 -10.08 -0.63
C SER A 301 -15.76 -9.49 -0.08
N GLN A 302 -16.53 -8.83 -0.98
CA GLN A 302 -17.87 -8.33 -0.66
C GLN A 302 -18.77 -9.48 -0.22
N THR A 303 -19.43 -9.33 0.90
CA THR A 303 -20.48 -10.24 1.39
C THR A 303 -21.85 -9.58 1.21
N LYS A 304 -22.90 -10.25 1.73
CA LYS A 304 -24.24 -9.67 1.76
C LYS A 304 -24.35 -8.51 2.75
N ASP A 305 -23.58 -8.59 3.84
CA ASP A 305 -23.70 -7.69 4.99
C ASP A 305 -22.58 -6.65 5.07
N HIS A 306 -21.50 -6.84 4.31
CA HIS A 306 -20.34 -5.95 4.32
C HIS A 306 -19.80 -5.69 2.91
N PRO A 307 -19.43 -4.46 2.60
CA PRO A 307 -18.73 -4.14 1.36
C PRO A 307 -17.39 -4.87 1.27
N GLY A 308 -16.90 -5.04 0.06
CA GLY A 308 -15.55 -5.52 -0.18
C GLY A 308 -14.53 -4.44 0.17
N LEU A 309 -13.31 -4.87 0.51
CA LEU A 309 -12.19 -3.95 0.77
C LEU A 309 -10.97 -4.34 -0.06
N LEU A 310 -10.23 -3.34 -0.49
CA LEU A 310 -8.86 -3.47 -0.97
C LEU A 310 -7.95 -2.77 0.04
N LEU A 311 -7.06 -3.53 0.67
CA LEU A 311 -6.17 -3.07 1.72
C LEU A 311 -4.76 -2.83 1.18
N SER A 312 -4.15 -1.78 1.67
CA SER A 312 -2.76 -1.43 1.43
C SER A 312 -2.07 -1.07 2.75
N VAL A 313 -0.77 -0.89 2.66
CA VAL A 313 0.05 -0.34 3.74
C VAL A 313 0.82 0.86 3.20
N ASP A 314 0.87 1.92 3.99
CA ASP A 314 1.78 3.04 3.80
C ASP A 314 2.81 3.11 4.94
N ALA A 315 3.89 3.83 4.70
CA ALA A 315 4.81 4.24 5.74
C ALA A 315 4.92 5.77 5.76
N GLN A 316 5.18 6.32 6.94
CA GLN A 316 5.27 7.75 7.16
C GLN A 316 6.74 8.15 7.35
N PRO A 317 7.11 9.43 7.19
CA PRO A 317 8.49 9.90 7.40
C PRO A 317 9.04 9.64 8.81
N ASP A 318 8.17 9.42 9.81
CA ASP A 318 8.57 9.04 11.16
C ASP A 318 8.82 7.52 11.34
N GLY A 319 8.72 6.75 10.25
CA GLY A 319 8.89 5.29 10.24
C GLY A 319 7.64 4.48 10.58
N THR A 320 6.55 5.14 11.01
CA THR A 320 5.28 4.47 11.32
C THR A 320 4.68 3.84 10.07
N VAL A 321 4.26 2.59 10.19
CA VAL A 321 3.60 1.82 9.12
C VAL A 321 2.15 1.57 9.51
N GLY A 322 1.21 1.74 8.56
CA GLY A 322 -0.22 1.56 8.87
C GLY A 322 -1.04 1.02 7.71
N ILE A 323 -2.08 0.25 8.05
CA ILE A 323 -3.05 -0.25 7.06
C ILE A 323 -3.93 0.90 6.57
N LYS A 324 -4.22 0.88 5.27
CA LYS A 324 -5.10 1.85 4.58
C LYS A 324 -6.04 1.10 3.65
N ARG A 325 -7.34 1.37 3.76
CA ARG A 325 -8.33 0.88 2.80
C ARG A 325 -8.39 1.76 1.55
N PHE A 326 -8.76 1.15 0.43
CA PHE A 326 -8.97 1.88 -0.81
C PHE A 326 -10.20 2.80 -0.71
N TRP A 327 -9.99 4.07 -0.90
CA TRP A 327 -10.99 5.10 -1.14
C TRP A 327 -10.30 6.38 -1.61
N LYS A 328 -11.07 7.37 -2.09
CA LYS A 328 -10.53 8.61 -2.66
C LYS A 328 -9.61 9.40 -1.72
N GLY A 329 -9.81 9.31 -0.41
CA GLY A 329 -8.97 9.98 0.58
C GLY A 329 -7.58 9.37 0.75
N ASN A 330 -7.40 8.08 0.47
CA ASN A 330 -6.12 7.38 0.59
C ASN A 330 -5.43 7.16 -0.76
N PHE A 331 -6.18 6.82 -1.81
CA PHE A 331 -5.67 6.52 -3.14
C PHE A 331 -6.03 7.65 -4.11
N LEU A 332 -5.23 8.71 -4.14
CA LEU A 332 -5.44 9.79 -5.09
C LEU A 332 -4.99 9.36 -6.48
N PHE A 333 -5.83 9.57 -7.48
CA PHE A 333 -5.50 9.33 -8.87
C PHE A 333 -5.82 10.55 -9.74
N ASN A 334 -4.83 11.01 -10.49
CA ASN A 334 -4.94 12.07 -11.48
C ASN A 334 -3.79 11.91 -12.47
N THR A 335 -4.06 12.13 -13.76
CA THR A 335 -3.06 12.04 -14.84
C THR A 335 -2.84 13.39 -15.53
N SER A 336 -3.46 14.46 -15.02
CA SER A 336 -3.37 15.81 -15.59
C SER A 336 -2.49 16.70 -14.73
N GLU A 337 -1.54 17.41 -15.32
CA GLU A 337 -0.66 18.37 -14.65
C GLU A 337 0.12 17.77 -13.45
N VAL A 338 0.57 16.51 -13.59
CA VAL A 338 1.35 15.81 -12.57
C VAL A 338 2.73 15.46 -13.07
N ILE A 339 3.70 15.26 -12.14
CA ILE A 339 5.04 14.76 -12.47
C ILE A 339 4.99 13.24 -12.56
N GLY A 340 5.41 12.74 -13.71
CA GLY A 340 5.49 11.31 -13.95
C GLY A 340 4.12 10.66 -14.16
N GLU A 341 4.11 9.36 -14.10
CA GLU A 341 2.95 8.54 -14.44
C GLU A 341 2.45 7.77 -13.20
N PRO A 342 1.34 8.20 -12.58
CA PRO A 342 0.78 7.55 -11.39
C PRO A 342 0.06 6.23 -11.71
N GLY A 343 -0.50 5.59 -10.66
CA GLY A 343 -1.34 4.41 -10.76
C GLY A 343 -0.71 3.14 -10.21
N PHE A 344 -1.37 2.00 -10.45
CA PHE A 344 -0.92 0.70 -9.98
C PHE A 344 0.19 0.12 -10.84
N LYS A 345 1.21 -0.42 -10.16
CA LYS A 345 2.41 -0.98 -10.77
C LYS A 345 2.89 -2.22 -10.00
N ALA A 346 3.49 -3.15 -10.72
CA ALA A 346 4.21 -4.27 -10.11
C ALA A 346 5.72 -4.03 -10.19
N PHE A 347 6.48 -4.64 -9.28
CA PHE A 347 7.93 -4.72 -9.42
C PHE A 347 8.29 -5.46 -10.70
N ARG A 348 9.24 -4.93 -11.45
CA ARG A 348 9.77 -5.59 -12.62
C ARG A 348 10.61 -6.81 -12.18
N PRO A 349 10.27 -8.03 -12.62
CA PRO A 349 11.02 -9.21 -12.25
C PRO A 349 12.46 -9.14 -12.75
N ILE A 350 13.39 -9.68 -11.98
CA ILE A 350 14.80 -9.78 -12.31
C ILE A 350 15.11 -11.26 -12.55
N THR A 351 15.34 -11.65 -13.80
CA THR A 351 15.74 -13.00 -14.16
C THR A 351 17.26 -13.14 -14.16
N LEU A 352 17.75 -14.38 -14.03
CA LEU A 352 19.15 -14.73 -14.21
C LEU A 352 19.34 -15.36 -15.58
N ASN A 353 20.15 -14.75 -16.41
CA ASN A 353 20.53 -15.29 -17.72
C ASN A 353 22.04 -15.54 -17.70
N GLU A 354 22.44 -16.80 -17.69
CA GLU A 354 23.86 -17.21 -17.56
C GLU A 354 24.55 -16.58 -16.33
N GLY A 355 23.81 -16.47 -15.22
CA GLY A 355 24.27 -15.84 -13.96
C GLY A 355 24.24 -14.31 -13.95
N VAL A 356 23.79 -13.64 -15.02
CA VAL A 356 23.66 -12.19 -15.09
C VAL A 356 22.21 -11.77 -14.81
N ALA A 357 22.05 -10.89 -13.85
CA ALA A 357 20.74 -10.31 -13.52
C ALA A 357 20.24 -9.40 -14.66
N LYS A 358 18.99 -9.61 -15.11
CA LYS A 358 18.35 -8.80 -16.16
C LYS A 358 16.89 -8.51 -15.81
N LEU A 359 16.46 -7.30 -16.07
CA LEU A 359 15.06 -6.88 -15.97
C LEU A 359 14.23 -7.55 -17.08
N VAL A 360 13.05 -8.05 -16.73
CA VAL A 360 12.11 -8.64 -17.70
C VAL A 360 11.48 -7.53 -18.54
N GLN A 361 11.51 -7.67 -19.85
CA GLN A 361 10.98 -6.70 -20.81
C GLN A 361 9.43 -6.76 -20.87
N ASN A 362 8.79 -5.63 -21.22
CA ASN A 362 7.33 -5.50 -21.29
C ASN A 362 6.66 -6.58 -22.16
N LYS A 363 7.26 -6.94 -23.30
CA LYS A 363 6.74 -7.98 -24.21
C LYS A 363 6.64 -9.38 -23.57
N SER A 364 7.39 -9.64 -22.51
CA SER A 364 7.40 -10.91 -21.77
C SER A 364 6.45 -10.91 -20.57
N LEU A 365 5.92 -9.74 -20.21
CA LEU A 365 4.96 -9.57 -19.11
C LEU A 365 3.53 -9.69 -19.66
N THR A 366 3.15 -10.90 -20.06
CA THR A 366 1.85 -11.23 -20.65
C THR A 366 0.96 -11.99 -19.66
N ALA A 367 -0.33 -12.05 -19.91
CA ALA A 367 -1.25 -12.85 -19.10
C ALA A 367 -0.81 -14.32 -18.98
N SER A 368 -0.28 -14.90 -20.06
CA SER A 368 0.19 -16.29 -20.09
C SER A 368 1.52 -16.55 -19.36
N SER A 369 2.25 -15.52 -19.01
CA SER A 369 3.55 -15.63 -18.32
C SER A 369 3.45 -15.97 -16.83
N GLY A 370 2.24 -15.82 -16.23
CA GLY A 370 2.01 -15.94 -14.79
C GLY A 370 2.44 -14.72 -13.98
N TYR A 371 3.08 -13.72 -14.60
CA TYR A 371 3.27 -12.39 -14.01
C TYR A 371 1.98 -11.56 -14.10
N ALA A 372 1.87 -10.49 -13.31
CA ALA A 372 0.87 -9.48 -13.59
C ALA A 372 1.14 -8.88 -14.99
N PRO A 373 0.15 -8.83 -15.90
CA PRO A 373 0.43 -8.40 -17.27
C PRO A 373 0.75 -6.91 -17.35
N PHE A 374 1.71 -6.58 -18.20
CA PHE A 374 1.97 -5.19 -18.58
C PHE A 374 0.72 -4.58 -19.24
N SER A 375 0.32 -3.39 -18.79
CA SER A 375 -0.84 -2.70 -19.34
C SER A 375 -0.69 -1.18 -19.27
N LEU A 376 -0.99 -0.51 -20.38
CA LEU A 376 -1.06 0.94 -20.46
C LEU A 376 -2.49 1.49 -20.20
N GLN A 377 -3.40 0.67 -19.69
CA GLN A 377 -4.80 1.03 -19.44
C GLN A 377 -4.94 2.32 -18.63
N GLN A 378 -4.07 2.54 -17.66
CA GLN A 378 -4.13 3.69 -16.77
C GLN A 378 -3.55 4.97 -17.37
N ARG A 379 -2.84 4.89 -18.53
CA ARG A 379 -2.27 6.06 -19.21
C ARG A 379 -3.39 7.00 -19.67
N LYS A 380 -3.34 8.25 -19.22
CA LYS A 380 -4.35 9.29 -19.55
C LYS A 380 -5.80 8.91 -19.18
N MET A 381 -5.98 7.96 -18.25
CA MET A 381 -7.31 7.60 -17.76
C MET A 381 -7.91 8.78 -16.99
N LYS A 382 -9.20 9.04 -17.20
CA LYS A 382 -9.92 10.05 -16.42
C LYS A 382 -10.10 9.58 -14.99
N THR A 383 -9.98 10.50 -14.06
CA THR A 383 -10.07 10.24 -12.60
C THR A 383 -11.37 9.50 -12.22
N GLU A 384 -12.51 9.92 -12.78
CA GLU A 384 -13.81 9.31 -12.48
C GLU A 384 -13.88 7.87 -12.99
N VAL A 385 -13.30 7.60 -14.18
CA VAL A 385 -13.26 6.25 -14.78
C VAL A 385 -12.40 5.32 -13.93
N PHE A 386 -11.25 5.79 -13.42
CA PHE A 386 -10.41 5.02 -12.53
C PHE A 386 -11.18 4.56 -11.28
N TYR A 387 -11.83 5.48 -10.58
CA TYR A 387 -12.58 5.13 -9.38
C TYR A 387 -13.78 4.24 -9.67
N GLN A 388 -14.51 4.45 -10.77
CA GLN A 388 -15.62 3.58 -11.16
C GLN A 388 -15.17 2.13 -11.43
N ILE A 389 -14.02 1.95 -12.10
CA ILE A 389 -13.46 0.61 -12.32
C ILE A 389 -13.09 -0.02 -10.98
N MET A 390 -12.37 0.70 -10.13
CA MET A 390 -11.93 0.18 -8.84
C MET A 390 -13.10 -0.16 -7.90
N GLU A 391 -14.12 0.69 -7.84
CA GLU A 391 -15.33 0.42 -7.05
C GLU A 391 -16.02 -0.87 -7.48
N ARG A 392 -16.14 -1.11 -8.81
CA ARG A 392 -16.73 -2.34 -9.34
C ARG A 392 -15.85 -3.58 -9.15
N LEU A 393 -14.54 -3.42 -9.12
CA LEU A 393 -13.62 -4.52 -8.78
C LEU A 393 -13.72 -4.93 -7.31
N ILE A 394 -13.85 -3.94 -6.43
CA ILE A 394 -13.95 -4.14 -4.99
C ILE A 394 -15.36 -4.65 -4.64
N ASN A 395 -16.38 -4.03 -5.22
CA ASN A 395 -17.79 -4.32 -4.98
C ASN A 395 -18.49 -4.73 -6.29
N PRO A 396 -18.34 -5.99 -6.74
CA PRO A 396 -18.94 -6.48 -8.00
C PRO A 396 -20.46 -6.57 -7.96
N LYS A 397 -21.08 -6.55 -6.78
CA LYS A 397 -22.53 -6.50 -6.59
C LYS A 397 -22.95 -5.11 -6.12
N PRO A 398 -24.15 -4.64 -6.46
CA PRO A 398 -24.64 -3.37 -5.95
C PRO A 398 -24.56 -3.30 -4.42
N LEU A 399 -24.07 -2.17 -3.89
CA LEU A 399 -23.96 -1.92 -2.46
C LEU A 399 -25.29 -1.47 -1.86
N ASP A 400 -25.51 -1.79 -0.60
CA ASP A 400 -26.51 -1.08 0.20
C ASP A 400 -26.02 0.37 0.41
N PRO A 401 -26.80 1.39 -0.01
CA PRO A 401 -26.32 2.76 0.02
C PRO A 401 -26.17 3.33 1.43
N GLU A 402 -26.89 2.79 2.41
CA GLU A 402 -26.79 3.24 3.82
C GLU A 402 -25.50 2.71 4.43
N THR A 403 -25.21 1.43 4.26
CA THR A 403 -23.94 0.81 4.70
C THR A 403 -22.75 1.50 4.04
N ALA A 404 -22.77 1.74 2.73
CA ALA A 404 -21.69 2.41 2.03
C ALA A 404 -21.45 3.85 2.53
N LEU A 405 -22.51 4.58 2.89
CA LEU A 405 -22.39 5.91 3.49
C LEU A 405 -21.75 5.83 4.89
N LEU A 406 -22.17 4.88 5.71
CA LEU A 406 -21.61 4.72 7.06
C LEU A 406 -20.12 4.38 7.03
N ASP A 407 -19.71 3.47 6.14
CA ASP A 407 -18.30 3.11 5.95
C ASP A 407 -17.47 4.32 5.46
N LEU A 408 -18.03 5.15 4.59
CA LEU A 408 -17.36 6.35 4.10
C LEU A 408 -17.19 7.41 5.21
N ILE A 409 -18.17 7.56 6.08
CA ILE A 409 -18.07 8.45 7.25
C ILE A 409 -17.01 7.95 8.23
N GLU A 410 -16.95 6.64 8.46
CA GLU A 410 -15.93 6.03 9.32
C GLU A 410 -14.53 6.26 8.75
N ALA A 411 -14.32 6.07 7.44
CA ALA A 411 -13.06 6.36 6.76
C ALA A 411 -12.62 7.83 6.91
N LEU A 412 -13.56 8.77 6.86
CA LEU A 412 -13.26 10.18 7.13
C LEU A 412 -12.86 10.39 8.60
N HIS A 413 -13.54 9.74 9.55
CA HIS A 413 -13.22 9.86 10.98
C HIS A 413 -11.81 9.33 11.28
N GLU A 414 -11.41 8.20 10.72
CA GLU A 414 -10.05 7.67 10.82
C GLU A 414 -9.00 8.67 10.32
N GLN A 415 -9.24 9.28 9.16
CA GLN A 415 -8.34 10.28 8.60
C GLN A 415 -8.20 11.52 9.50
N LEU A 416 -9.30 11.92 10.15
CA LEU A 416 -9.29 12.99 11.13
C LEU A 416 -8.47 12.61 12.38
N MET A 417 -8.53 11.37 12.86
CA MET A 417 -7.72 10.91 13.99
C MET A 417 -6.22 10.93 13.66
N VAL A 418 -5.82 10.55 12.45
CA VAL A 418 -4.43 10.69 11.98
C VAL A 418 -4.00 12.16 11.96
N ARG A 419 -4.89 13.06 11.53
CA ARG A 419 -4.62 14.51 11.56
C ARG A 419 -4.48 15.06 12.98
N VAL A 420 -5.27 14.57 13.95
CA VAL A 420 -5.13 14.95 15.37
C VAL A 420 -3.69 14.69 15.83
N THR A 421 -3.17 13.49 15.61
CA THR A 421 -1.80 13.13 15.97
C THR A 421 -0.78 14.02 15.27
N SER A 422 -0.93 14.24 13.96
CA SER A 422 0.02 15.06 13.17
C SER A 422 0.08 16.51 13.65
N VAL A 423 -1.07 17.12 13.94
CA VAL A 423 -1.12 18.49 14.43
C VAL A 423 -0.56 18.58 15.85
N ALA A 424 -0.88 17.59 16.71
CA ALA A 424 -0.37 17.54 18.09
C ALA A 424 1.16 17.41 18.13
N ASN A 425 1.77 16.61 17.26
CA ASN A 425 3.23 16.48 17.16
C ASN A 425 3.90 17.83 16.85
N GLY A 426 3.34 18.61 15.93
CA GLY A 426 3.81 19.97 15.64
C GLY A 426 3.70 20.91 16.87
N GLU A 427 2.61 20.82 17.62
CA GLU A 427 2.43 21.59 18.86
C GLU A 427 3.43 21.22 19.96
N VAL A 428 3.71 19.92 20.13
CA VAL A 428 4.71 19.42 21.08
C VAL A 428 6.10 19.95 20.69
N TYR A 429 6.45 19.88 19.41
CA TYR A 429 7.71 20.42 18.92
C TYR A 429 7.86 21.93 19.24
N LEU A 430 6.90 22.76 18.85
CA LEU A 430 6.96 24.21 19.05
C LEU A 430 6.91 24.61 20.54
N LYS A 431 6.23 23.84 21.40
CA LYS A 431 6.28 24.03 22.86
C LYS A 431 7.67 23.76 23.44
N SER A 432 8.40 22.79 22.90
CA SER A 432 9.78 22.48 23.32
C SER A 432 10.83 23.42 22.73
N HIS A 433 10.47 24.25 21.73
CA HIS A 433 11.34 25.22 21.06
C HIS A 433 10.68 26.63 21.07
N PRO A 434 10.57 27.29 22.24
CA PRO A 434 9.88 28.56 22.34
C PRO A 434 10.51 29.65 21.45
N GLY A 435 9.69 30.33 20.66
CA GLY A 435 10.12 31.39 19.75
C GLY A 435 10.67 30.90 18.40
N GLU A 436 10.77 29.60 18.18
CA GLU A 436 11.13 29.06 16.87
C GLU A 436 9.97 29.23 15.88
N ILE A 437 10.33 29.59 14.65
CA ILE A 437 9.40 29.68 13.51
C ILE A 437 9.87 28.65 12.48
N ILE A 438 9.01 27.69 12.17
CA ILE A 438 9.29 26.70 11.13
C ILE A 438 9.31 27.41 9.77
N PRO A 439 10.44 27.33 9.01
CA PRO A 439 10.56 28.02 7.74
C PRO A 439 9.51 27.52 6.75
N MET A 440 8.61 28.40 6.32
CA MET A 440 7.59 28.09 5.31
C MET A 440 8.19 28.35 3.92
N PRO A 441 8.09 27.39 2.97
CA PRO A 441 8.48 27.62 1.58
C PRO A 441 7.69 28.76 0.94
N SER A 442 8.34 29.52 0.06
CA SER A 442 7.76 30.68 -0.60
C SER A 442 6.92 30.34 -1.85
N SER A 443 7.12 29.15 -2.41
CA SER A 443 6.40 28.71 -3.61
C SER A 443 5.29 27.72 -3.28
N ALA A 444 4.23 27.69 -4.09
CA ALA A 444 3.17 26.70 -3.96
C ALA A 444 3.72 25.26 -4.00
N THR A 445 4.56 24.97 -4.96
CA THR A 445 5.25 23.66 -5.08
C THR A 445 6.05 23.32 -3.83
N GLY A 446 6.85 24.26 -3.33
CA GLY A 446 7.64 24.06 -2.13
C GLY A 446 6.80 23.75 -0.90
N ILE A 447 5.63 24.37 -0.75
CA ILE A 447 4.70 24.10 0.37
C ILE A 447 4.29 22.61 0.41
N PHE A 448 4.12 21.97 -0.75
CA PHE A 448 3.71 20.56 -0.83
C PHE A 448 4.88 19.57 -0.90
N LEU A 449 6.09 20.01 -1.29
CA LEU A 449 7.24 19.12 -1.56
C LEU A 449 8.49 19.42 -0.70
N ALA A 450 8.48 20.44 0.15
CA ALA A 450 9.64 20.75 0.98
C ALA A 450 9.88 19.68 2.04
N GLY A 451 11.16 19.42 2.32
CA GLY A 451 11.60 18.50 3.36
C GLY A 451 11.88 19.18 4.72
N GLY A 452 12.43 18.41 5.64
CA GLY A 452 12.85 18.86 6.96
C GLY A 452 11.71 19.20 7.91
N GLN A 453 11.87 20.24 8.73
CA GLN A 453 10.86 20.62 9.73
C GLN A 453 9.49 20.96 9.13
N TRP A 454 9.46 21.54 7.92
CA TRP A 454 8.22 21.83 7.23
C TRP A 454 7.47 20.55 6.88
N GLU A 455 8.14 19.55 6.33
CA GLU A 455 7.56 18.23 6.01
C GLU A 455 7.03 17.53 7.27
N ASN A 456 7.80 17.59 8.36
CA ASN A 456 7.46 16.89 9.61
C ASN A 456 6.22 17.47 10.30
N PHE A 457 6.01 18.80 10.26
CA PHE A 457 5.03 19.47 11.11
C PHE A 457 3.91 20.20 10.36
N SER A 458 4.08 20.51 9.08
CA SER A 458 3.00 21.04 8.26
C SER A 458 2.09 19.92 7.73
N THR A 459 0.89 20.29 7.25
CA THR A 459 -0.09 19.31 6.80
C THR A 459 -0.68 19.57 5.41
N PRO A 460 0.02 20.21 4.44
CA PRO A 460 -0.62 20.59 3.17
C PRO A 460 -1.14 19.38 2.38
N ASN A 461 -0.35 18.32 2.23
CA ASN A 461 -0.78 17.11 1.55
C ASN A 461 -1.91 16.39 2.30
N ARG A 462 -1.83 16.32 3.63
CA ARG A 462 -2.88 15.71 4.47
C ARG A 462 -4.17 16.51 4.42
N ASP A 463 -4.10 17.85 4.44
CA ASP A 463 -5.27 18.72 4.38
C ASP A 463 -5.92 18.68 2.99
N LEU A 464 -5.15 18.59 1.91
CA LEU A 464 -5.69 18.36 0.56
C LEU A 464 -6.47 17.03 0.48
N ARG A 465 -5.91 15.93 1.01
CA ARG A 465 -6.58 14.62 1.08
C ARG A 465 -7.82 14.67 1.95
N LEU A 466 -7.75 15.34 3.10
CA LEU A 466 -8.88 15.54 3.99
C LEU A 466 -10.02 16.30 3.30
N LEU A 467 -9.72 17.33 2.53
CA LEU A 467 -10.72 18.08 1.77
C LEU A 467 -11.40 17.20 0.70
N ILE A 468 -10.64 16.35 0.00
CA ILE A 468 -11.20 15.38 -0.95
C ILE A 468 -12.11 14.37 -0.23
N ALA A 469 -11.71 13.91 0.95
CA ALA A 469 -12.50 13.02 1.79
C ALA A 469 -13.79 13.66 2.30
N ILE A 470 -13.72 14.90 2.75
CA ILE A 470 -14.89 15.69 3.15
C ILE A 470 -15.87 15.82 1.98
N ASP A 471 -15.38 16.17 0.80
CA ASP A 471 -16.22 16.29 -0.41
C ASP A 471 -16.86 14.94 -0.76
N ALA A 472 -16.12 13.82 -0.69
CA ALA A 472 -16.65 12.49 -0.96
C ALA A 472 -17.82 12.11 -0.04
N VAL A 473 -17.71 12.41 1.26
CA VAL A 473 -18.79 12.15 2.25
C VAL A 473 -20.01 13.05 1.99
N ARG A 474 -19.78 14.35 1.77
CA ARG A 474 -20.86 15.33 1.53
C ARG A 474 -21.65 15.05 0.26
N ASP A 475 -20.95 14.67 -0.81
CA ASP A 475 -21.53 14.47 -2.13
C ASP A 475 -22.07 13.05 -2.35
N PHE A 476 -21.91 12.15 -1.37
CA PHE A 476 -22.33 10.75 -1.48
C PHE A 476 -23.83 10.57 -1.77
N PRO A 477 -24.77 11.29 -1.10
CA PRO A 477 -26.19 11.18 -1.43
C PRO A 477 -26.49 11.54 -2.89
N ASP A 478 -25.78 12.51 -3.47
CA ASP A 478 -25.89 12.88 -4.88
C ASP A 478 -25.21 11.87 -5.82
N LEU A 479 -24.12 11.23 -5.38
CA LEU A 479 -23.47 10.15 -6.11
C LEU A 479 -24.43 8.97 -6.30
N VAL A 480 -25.11 8.54 -5.24
CA VAL A 480 -26.09 7.43 -5.30
C VAL A 480 -27.17 7.70 -6.35
N ILE A 481 -27.65 8.94 -6.44
CA ILE A 481 -28.66 9.32 -7.44
C ILE A 481 -28.10 9.33 -8.86
N ARG A 482 -26.84 9.70 -9.04
CA ARG A 482 -26.19 9.74 -10.35
C ARG A 482 -25.77 8.36 -10.87
N THR A 483 -25.50 7.40 -9.96
CA THR A 483 -25.05 6.04 -10.30
C THR A 483 -25.89 4.97 -9.62
N PRO A 484 -27.23 4.97 -9.81
CA PRO A 484 -28.14 4.08 -9.09
C PRO A 484 -27.88 2.59 -9.37
N GLN A 485 -27.27 2.26 -10.51
CA GLN A 485 -26.90 0.90 -10.89
C GLN A 485 -25.80 0.28 -9.99
N ASP A 486 -25.03 1.10 -9.28
CA ASP A 486 -23.96 0.67 -8.39
C ASP A 486 -24.50 0.39 -6.96
N PHE A 487 -25.81 0.65 -6.73
CA PHE A 487 -26.44 0.51 -5.44
C PHE A 487 -27.71 -0.37 -5.49
N ASN A 488 -27.97 -1.07 -4.40
CA ASN A 488 -29.18 -1.88 -4.23
C ASN A 488 -30.35 -0.99 -3.80
N ILE A 489 -31.00 -0.37 -4.77
CA ILE A 489 -32.11 0.55 -4.56
C ILE A 489 -33.41 -0.13 -4.96
N SER A 490 -34.38 -0.19 -4.04
CA SER A 490 -35.74 -0.67 -4.36
C SER A 490 -36.40 0.24 -5.40
N GLY A 491 -36.87 -0.32 -6.50
CA GLY A 491 -37.55 0.42 -7.58
C GLY A 491 -38.86 1.13 -7.19
N GLN A 492 -39.30 0.99 -5.93
CA GLN A 492 -40.48 1.67 -5.38
C GLN A 492 -40.16 3.00 -4.69
N VAL A 493 -38.86 3.33 -4.51
CA VAL A 493 -38.40 4.54 -3.79
C VAL A 493 -37.93 5.57 -4.81
N SER A 494 -38.40 6.82 -4.69
CA SER A 494 -37.97 7.88 -5.60
C SER A 494 -36.52 8.32 -5.29
N PRO A 495 -35.78 8.87 -6.26
CA PRO A 495 -34.45 9.42 -6.06
C PRO A 495 -34.39 10.45 -4.93
N GLU A 496 -35.39 11.32 -4.84
CA GLU A 496 -35.50 12.35 -3.80
C GLU A 496 -35.67 11.75 -2.41
N GLN A 497 -36.47 10.67 -2.28
CA GLN A 497 -36.66 9.96 -1.01
C GLN A 497 -35.37 9.29 -0.55
N ILE A 498 -34.62 8.67 -1.47
CA ILE A 498 -33.31 8.07 -1.19
C ILE A 498 -32.33 9.14 -0.74
N LYS A 499 -32.22 10.24 -1.49
CA LYS A 499 -31.33 11.35 -1.14
C LYS A 499 -31.67 11.90 0.25
N LYS A 500 -32.95 12.17 0.53
CA LYS A 500 -33.41 12.67 1.83
C LYS A 500 -33.07 11.68 2.96
N LYS A 501 -33.27 10.38 2.75
CA LYS A 501 -32.92 9.36 3.74
C LYS A 501 -31.42 9.34 4.01
N LEU A 502 -30.58 9.29 2.98
CA LEU A 502 -29.13 9.30 3.12
C LEU A 502 -28.64 10.58 3.78
N GLN A 503 -29.20 11.75 3.45
CA GLN A 503 -28.87 13.00 4.12
C GLN A 503 -29.19 12.96 5.62
N SER A 504 -30.34 12.37 5.99
CA SER A 504 -30.71 12.23 7.41
C SER A 504 -29.74 11.32 8.17
N ILE A 505 -29.31 10.22 7.55
CA ILE A 505 -28.30 9.29 8.13
C ILE A 505 -26.95 10.00 8.26
N LEU A 506 -26.54 10.73 7.23
CA LEU A 506 -25.32 11.53 7.25
C LEU A 506 -25.34 12.52 8.43
N ASP A 507 -26.38 13.34 8.52
CA ASP A 507 -26.51 14.39 9.55
C ASP A 507 -26.51 13.79 10.97
N GLN A 508 -27.18 12.66 11.16
CA GLN A 508 -27.18 11.95 12.43
C GLN A 508 -25.77 11.43 12.75
N LYS A 509 -25.18 10.61 11.86
CA LYS A 509 -23.91 9.92 12.14
C LYS A 509 -22.76 10.90 12.37
N VAL A 510 -22.65 11.97 11.58
CA VAL A 510 -21.60 12.99 11.75
C VAL A 510 -21.78 13.84 13.02
N SER A 511 -22.98 13.85 13.63
CA SER A 511 -23.20 14.48 14.92
C SER A 511 -22.76 13.61 16.11
N GLU A 512 -22.75 12.28 15.93
CA GLU A 512 -22.34 11.30 16.94
C GLU A 512 -20.82 11.14 17.02
N LEU A 513 -20.13 11.14 15.88
CA LEU A 513 -18.69 10.99 15.79
C LEU A 513 -17.97 12.30 16.08
N SER A 514 -16.87 12.22 16.80
CA SER A 514 -16.11 13.42 17.20
C SER A 514 -14.64 13.12 17.36
N ILE A 515 -13.84 14.18 17.23
CA ILE A 515 -12.44 14.23 17.60
C ILE A 515 -12.24 15.19 18.78
N SER A 516 -11.08 15.14 19.41
CA SER A 516 -10.68 16.11 20.43
C SER A 516 -9.25 16.58 20.20
N TYR A 517 -8.98 17.85 20.51
CA TYR A 517 -7.64 18.40 20.54
C TYR A 517 -7.44 19.33 21.74
N THR A 518 -6.19 19.51 22.16
CA THR A 518 -5.85 20.41 23.28
C THR A 518 -5.63 21.81 22.75
N ARG A 519 -6.40 22.81 23.20
CA ARG A 519 -6.26 24.23 22.84
C ARG A 519 -4.96 24.84 23.37
N SER A 520 -4.65 26.06 22.92
CA SER A 520 -3.46 26.80 23.31
C SER A 520 -3.39 27.07 24.80
N ASP A 521 -4.52 27.20 25.48
CA ASP A 521 -4.65 27.38 26.95
C ASP A 521 -4.56 26.06 27.75
N GLY A 522 -4.43 24.92 27.07
CA GLY A 522 -4.39 23.59 27.69
C GLY A 522 -5.75 22.93 27.89
N SER A 523 -6.86 23.61 27.62
CA SER A 523 -8.21 23.03 27.70
C SER A 523 -8.50 22.10 26.54
N LEU A 524 -9.39 21.14 26.75
CA LEU A 524 -9.78 20.17 25.71
C LEU A 524 -10.94 20.76 24.89
N GLN A 525 -10.77 20.76 23.57
CA GLN A 525 -11.82 21.08 22.60
C GLN A 525 -12.30 19.81 21.93
N LYS A 526 -13.61 19.60 21.91
CA LYS A 526 -14.28 18.52 21.19
C LYS A 526 -14.95 19.09 19.93
N LEU A 527 -14.77 18.45 18.79
CA LEU A 527 -15.43 18.79 17.53
C LEU A 527 -16.15 17.56 16.99
N THR A 528 -17.40 17.70 16.61
CA THR A 528 -18.10 16.66 15.86
C THR A 528 -17.60 16.62 14.41
N VAL A 529 -17.71 15.47 13.74
CA VAL A 529 -17.42 15.37 12.31
C VAL A 529 -18.30 16.34 11.51
N GLY A 530 -19.56 16.54 11.93
CA GLY A 530 -20.46 17.53 11.32
C GLY A 530 -19.93 18.97 11.40
N GLU A 531 -19.30 19.36 12.52
CA GLU A 531 -18.63 20.67 12.60
C GLU A 531 -17.45 20.77 11.65
N ILE A 532 -16.67 19.71 11.51
CA ILE A 532 -15.55 19.65 10.57
C ILE A 532 -16.02 19.78 9.13
N LEU A 533 -17.11 19.09 8.75
CA LEU A 533 -17.71 19.25 7.42
C LEU A 533 -18.13 20.70 7.15
N ARG A 534 -18.63 21.42 8.14
CA ARG A 534 -18.96 22.86 8.03
C ARG A 534 -17.74 23.76 7.92
N ARG A 535 -16.60 23.36 8.51
CA ARG A 535 -15.31 24.09 8.47
C ARG A 535 -14.49 23.82 7.21
N ARG A 536 -15.02 23.09 6.23
CA ARG A 536 -14.32 22.67 5.00
C ARG A 536 -13.44 23.78 4.41
N ASP A 537 -14.00 24.96 4.20
CA ASP A 537 -13.28 26.07 3.54
C ASP A 537 -12.15 26.66 4.42
N ALA A 538 -12.21 26.49 5.74
CA ALA A 538 -11.14 26.88 6.65
C ALA A 538 -9.94 25.93 6.54
N PHE A 539 -10.16 24.65 6.27
CA PHE A 539 -9.08 23.68 6.07
C PHE A 539 -8.23 23.96 4.83
N GLU A 540 -8.69 24.79 3.88
CA GLU A 540 -7.88 25.26 2.77
C GLU A 540 -6.67 26.11 3.21
N MET A 541 -6.68 26.60 4.46
CA MET A 541 -5.67 27.47 5.06
C MET A 541 -5.10 26.95 6.39
N ALA A 542 -5.39 25.71 6.77
CA ALA A 542 -5.13 25.17 8.10
C ALA A 542 -3.78 24.40 8.24
N TYR A 543 -2.97 24.36 7.21
CA TYR A 543 -1.81 23.47 7.10
C TYR A 543 -0.52 23.99 7.75
N ASN A 544 -0.45 25.30 8.11
CA ASN A 544 0.80 25.91 8.58
C ASN A 544 1.01 25.64 10.09
N PRO A 545 2.14 25.01 10.51
CA PRO A 545 2.39 24.72 11.91
C PRO A 545 2.64 25.98 12.77
N ASN A 546 2.98 27.12 12.16
CA ASN A 546 3.21 28.37 12.86
C ASN A 546 1.92 29.06 13.31
N ASP A 547 0.76 28.65 12.80
CA ASP A 547 -0.53 29.06 13.36
C ASP A 547 -0.83 28.31 14.65
N GLY A 548 -1.63 28.92 15.53
CA GLY A 548 -2.14 28.25 16.71
C GLY A 548 -3.09 27.11 16.35
N ILE A 549 -3.18 26.14 17.25
CA ILE A 549 -3.91 24.89 17.01
C ILE A 549 -5.38 25.13 16.68
N GLU A 550 -6.00 26.15 17.23
CA GLU A 550 -7.39 26.53 16.96
C GLU A 550 -7.59 26.92 15.48
N ILE A 551 -6.62 27.65 14.90
CA ILE A 551 -6.62 28.02 13.48
C ILE A 551 -6.45 26.76 12.62
N ARG A 552 -5.56 25.87 13.03
CA ARG A 552 -5.33 24.61 12.35
C ARG A 552 -6.54 23.67 12.38
N TRP A 553 -7.48 23.87 13.30
CA TRP A 553 -8.78 23.19 13.33
C TRP A 553 -9.92 24.03 12.78
N GLY A 554 -9.61 25.15 12.12
CA GLY A 554 -10.57 26.00 11.43
C GLY A 554 -11.56 26.70 12.37
N ALA A 555 -11.14 27.00 13.60
CA ALA A 555 -11.99 27.71 14.56
C ALA A 555 -12.47 29.07 14.00
N PRO A 556 -13.78 29.38 14.06
CA PRO A 556 -14.30 30.66 13.58
C PRO A 556 -13.66 31.86 14.33
N GLU A 557 -13.42 32.97 13.62
CA GLU A 557 -12.65 34.13 14.14
C GLU A 557 -13.19 34.68 15.46
N ASN A 558 -14.50 34.72 15.63
CA ASN A 558 -15.13 35.30 16.81
C ASN A 558 -15.70 34.26 17.79
N SER A 559 -15.16 33.04 17.78
CA SER A 559 -15.59 31.96 18.67
C SER A 559 -14.76 31.92 19.96
N ASP A 560 -15.38 31.42 21.04
CA ASP A 560 -14.69 31.14 22.32
C ASP A 560 -13.53 30.15 22.10
N GLU A 561 -13.65 29.26 21.12
CA GLU A 561 -12.59 28.35 20.71
C GLU A 561 -11.36 29.11 20.19
N ARG A 562 -11.58 30.16 19.38
CA ARG A 562 -10.51 30.98 18.80
C ARG A 562 -9.88 31.94 19.80
N ALA A 563 -10.61 32.33 20.82
CA ALA A 563 -10.17 33.32 21.83
C ALA A 563 -8.89 32.87 22.59
N THR A 564 -8.62 31.59 22.67
CA THR A 564 -7.40 31.04 23.31
C THR A 564 -6.17 31.03 22.39
N CYS A 565 -6.33 31.35 21.11
CA CYS A 565 -5.25 31.32 20.12
C CYS A 565 -4.36 32.58 20.25
N HIS A 566 -3.09 32.38 20.58
CA HIS A 566 -2.10 33.47 20.70
C HIS A 566 -1.02 33.42 19.63
N ARG A 567 -0.94 32.35 18.84
CA ARG A 567 0.08 32.17 17.80
C ARG A 567 -0.53 32.32 16.41
N HIS A 568 0.06 33.19 15.62
CA HIS A 568 -0.37 33.48 14.26
C HIS A 568 0.82 33.49 13.32
N VAL A 569 0.64 33.05 12.10
CA VAL A 569 1.63 33.21 11.03
C VAL A 569 1.88 34.68 10.75
N SER A 570 3.06 35.02 10.26
CA SER A 570 3.38 36.38 9.81
C SER A 570 2.48 36.80 8.63
N SER A 571 2.32 38.13 8.43
CA SER A 571 1.55 38.65 7.29
C SER A 571 2.09 38.15 5.95
N TYR A 572 3.42 37.95 5.84
CA TYR A 572 4.03 37.38 4.66
C TYR A 572 3.61 35.93 4.41
N GLN A 573 3.66 35.08 5.44
CA GLN A 573 3.20 33.69 5.33
C GLN A 573 1.71 33.62 4.99
N LEU A 574 0.90 34.45 5.63
CA LEU A 574 -0.56 34.50 5.37
C LEU A 574 -0.86 34.88 3.92
N GLU A 575 -0.14 35.84 3.33
CA GLU A 575 -0.32 36.23 1.93
C GLU A 575 0.10 35.11 0.98
N THR A 576 1.21 34.43 1.27
CA THR A 576 1.62 33.25 0.52
C THR A 576 0.55 32.14 0.60
N MET A 577 0.02 31.85 1.80
CA MET A 577 -1.06 30.86 1.97
C MET A 577 -2.31 31.23 1.17
N ARG A 578 -2.70 32.51 1.12
CA ARG A 578 -3.82 32.99 0.30
C ARG A 578 -3.59 32.74 -1.19
N SER A 579 -2.39 32.96 -1.69
CA SER A 579 -2.04 32.71 -3.08
C SER A 579 -2.08 31.22 -3.44
N VAL A 580 -1.77 30.36 -2.49
CA VAL A 580 -1.73 28.88 -2.65
C VAL A 580 -3.12 28.26 -2.46
N ARG A 581 -4.03 28.94 -1.77
CA ARG A 581 -5.38 28.44 -1.46
C ARG A 581 -6.15 27.91 -2.69
N VAL A 582 -5.90 28.47 -3.86
CA VAL A 582 -6.54 28.06 -5.12
C VAL A 582 -6.35 26.57 -5.42
N TRP A 583 -5.23 25.99 -5.02
CA TRP A 583 -4.93 24.57 -5.24
C TRP A 583 -5.76 23.67 -4.31
N PHE A 584 -5.86 24.03 -3.05
CA PHE A 584 -6.76 23.36 -2.10
C PHE A 584 -8.22 23.46 -2.58
N HIS A 585 -8.65 24.63 -3.05
CA HIS A 585 -10.00 24.82 -3.55
C HIS A 585 -10.32 23.95 -4.77
N LYS A 586 -9.35 23.78 -5.68
CA LYS A 586 -9.47 22.89 -6.84
C LYS A 586 -9.30 21.41 -6.52
N ARG A 587 -8.88 21.05 -5.29
CA ARG A 587 -8.49 19.67 -4.91
C ARG A 587 -7.36 19.12 -5.78
N LEU A 588 -6.42 19.97 -6.15
CA LEU A 588 -5.27 19.67 -6.99
C LEU A 588 -3.98 20.09 -6.30
N HIS A 589 -2.93 19.39 -6.60
CA HIS A 589 -1.57 19.80 -6.24
C HIS A 589 -1.10 20.90 -7.19
N PRO A 590 -0.33 21.91 -6.73
CA PRO A 590 0.25 22.88 -7.64
C PRO A 590 1.19 22.20 -8.65
N PRO A 591 1.23 22.68 -9.89
CA PRO A 591 2.19 22.20 -10.86
C PRO A 591 3.61 22.50 -10.39
N THR A 592 4.52 21.58 -10.64
CA THR A 592 5.92 21.63 -10.22
C THR A 592 6.86 21.99 -11.35
#